data_6d4b64d9d5c6a049f46d3c649ef72084
#
_entry.id   6d4b64d9d5c6a049f46d3c649ef72084
#
_cell.length_a   1.000
_cell.length_b   1.000
_cell.length_c   1.000
_cell.angle_alpha   90.00
_cell.angle_beta   90.00
_cell.angle_gamma   90.00
#
_symmetry.space_group_name_H-M   'P 1'
#
loop_
_entity.id
_entity.type
_entity.pdbx_description
1 polymer ?
#
loop_
_entity_poly.entity_id
_entity_poly.type
_entity_poly.pdbx_seq_one_letter_code
_entity_poly.pdbx_strand_id
1 'polypeptide(L)'
;MEPVRICCRIRRHKYIDKYDEFTIRTGRPNGNKTELAKIIEGFGNYIFYGICDYDEQILECWMLGDLNVFRLWFNRQLVINKGKAPGISIDNKDGSSSFRVFKIDEIADDFVIARKHLNDFYQEELFQYI
;
A
#
# COMPACT_ATOMS: atom_id res chain seq x y z
N MET A 1 5.54 6.56 -26.42
CA MET A 1 5.86 6.34 -24.99
C MET A 1 4.54 6.20 -24.21
N GLU A 2 4.38 5.11 -23.52
CA GLU A 2 3.20 4.93 -22.69
C GLU A 2 3.35 5.70 -21.38
N PRO A 3 2.27 6.33 -20.88
CA PRO A 3 2.32 7.03 -19.61
C PRO A 3 2.54 6.06 -18.45
N VAL A 4 3.32 6.49 -17.48
CA VAL A 4 3.48 5.79 -16.21
C VAL A 4 2.26 6.12 -15.33
N ARG A 5 1.65 5.08 -14.75
CA ARG A 5 0.50 5.23 -13.86
C ARG A 5 0.89 4.85 -12.44
N ILE A 6 0.65 5.78 -11.54
CA ILE A 6 0.94 5.59 -10.12
C ILE A 6 -0.39 5.60 -9.35
N CYS A 7 -0.70 4.49 -8.70
CA CYS A 7 -1.81 4.42 -7.77
C CYS A 7 -1.38 5.10 -6.48
N CYS A 8 -2.03 6.19 -6.09
CA CYS A 8 -1.61 7.00 -4.96
C CYS A 8 -2.66 7.01 -3.87
N ARG A 9 -2.23 6.79 -2.63
CA ARG A 9 -3.09 6.93 -1.46
C ARG A 9 -2.32 7.55 -0.31
N ILE A 10 -2.90 8.63 0.23
CA ILE A 10 -2.36 9.33 1.41
C ILE A 10 -3.35 9.16 2.55
N ARG A 11 -2.86 8.68 3.69
CA ARG A 11 -3.67 8.45 4.88
C ARG A 11 -3.42 9.55 5.90
N ARG A 12 -4.43 9.80 6.73
CA ARG A 12 -4.33 10.76 7.84
C ARG A 12 -3.45 10.23 8.96
N HIS A 13 -2.94 11.11 9.79
CA HIS A 13 -2.02 10.78 10.88
C HIS A 13 -2.56 9.73 11.85
N LYS A 14 -3.88 9.62 12.02
CA LYS A 14 -4.47 8.60 12.90
C LYS A 14 -4.10 7.15 12.54
N TYR A 15 -3.58 6.94 11.32
CA TYR A 15 -3.12 5.62 10.86
C TYR A 15 -1.61 5.42 10.98
N ILE A 16 -0.90 6.30 11.71
CA ILE A 16 0.56 6.27 11.79
C ILE A 16 1.12 4.99 12.39
N ASP A 17 0.38 4.33 13.27
CA ASP A 17 0.75 3.04 13.84
C ASP A 17 0.70 1.88 12.81
N LYS A 18 0.11 2.14 11.65
CA LYS A 18 0.00 1.20 10.52
C LYS A 18 1.01 1.49 9.42
N TYR A 19 2.15 2.08 9.74
CA TYR A 19 3.16 2.53 8.78
C TYR A 19 3.83 1.39 8.00
N ASP A 20 3.77 0.15 8.50
CA ASP A 20 4.38 -1.04 7.89
C ASP A 20 3.43 -1.80 6.95
N GLU A 21 2.24 -1.28 6.74
CA GLU A 21 1.23 -1.91 5.88
C GLU A 21 0.58 -0.89 4.93
N PHE A 22 -0.09 -1.40 3.89
CA PHE A 22 -0.91 -0.60 3.00
C PHE A 22 -2.21 -1.33 2.70
N THR A 23 -3.22 -0.57 2.27
CA THR A 23 -4.54 -1.10 1.98
C THR A 23 -4.94 -0.84 0.54
N ILE A 24 -5.66 -1.80 -0.04
CA ILE A 24 -6.25 -1.68 -1.37
C ILE A 24 -7.73 -2.04 -1.26
N ARG A 25 -8.59 -1.25 -1.89
CA ARG A 25 -10.03 -1.49 -1.89
C ARG A 25 -10.39 -2.77 -2.64
N THR A 26 -11.23 -3.62 -2.05
CA THR A 26 -11.57 -4.93 -2.59
C THR A 26 -13.07 -5.17 -2.81
N GLY A 27 -13.94 -4.34 -2.27
CA GLY A 27 -15.37 -4.53 -2.39
C GLY A 27 -16.13 -3.24 -2.54
N ARG A 28 -17.20 -3.27 -3.34
CA ARG A 28 -18.18 -2.19 -3.50
C ARG A 28 -19.58 -2.79 -3.58
N PRO A 29 -20.58 -2.16 -2.98
CA PRO A 29 -21.96 -2.66 -3.01
C PRO A 29 -22.55 -2.78 -4.41
N ASN A 30 -22.07 -1.96 -5.37
CA ASN A 30 -22.61 -1.92 -6.74
C ASN A 30 -22.00 -2.97 -7.68
N GLY A 31 -21.10 -3.83 -7.19
CA GLY A 31 -20.50 -4.89 -8.00
C GLY A 31 -19.48 -4.41 -9.05
N ASN A 32 -19.15 -3.13 -9.10
CA ASN A 32 -18.12 -2.62 -10.02
C ASN A 32 -16.74 -3.17 -9.65
N LYS A 33 -15.87 -3.29 -10.66
CA LYS A 33 -14.49 -3.70 -10.43
C LYS A 33 -13.80 -2.77 -9.44
N THR A 34 -13.17 -3.37 -8.45
CA THR A 34 -12.47 -2.65 -7.39
C THR A 34 -11.04 -2.33 -7.80
N GLU A 35 -10.38 -1.50 -7.00
CA GLU A 35 -8.99 -1.14 -7.20
C GLU A 35 -8.09 -2.38 -7.27
N LEU A 36 -8.26 -3.33 -6.33
CA LEU A 36 -7.43 -4.55 -6.32
C LEU A 36 -7.64 -5.37 -7.60
N ALA A 37 -8.89 -5.56 -8.04
CA ALA A 37 -9.17 -6.31 -9.26
C ALA A 37 -8.50 -5.66 -10.48
N LYS A 38 -8.56 -4.34 -10.59
CA LYS A 38 -7.91 -3.60 -11.68
C LYS A 38 -6.39 -3.76 -11.64
N ILE A 39 -5.78 -3.68 -10.45
CA ILE A 39 -4.33 -3.85 -10.27
C ILE A 39 -3.92 -5.25 -10.71
N ILE A 40 -4.62 -6.29 -10.27
CA ILE A 40 -4.29 -7.68 -10.63
C ILE A 40 -4.44 -7.91 -12.14
N GLU A 41 -5.38 -7.23 -12.79
CA GLU A 41 -5.57 -7.30 -14.24
C GLU A 41 -4.50 -6.52 -15.04
N GLY A 42 -3.60 -5.77 -14.37
CA GLY A 42 -2.49 -5.07 -15.00
C GLY A 42 -2.57 -3.54 -14.95
N PHE A 43 -3.56 -2.97 -14.28
CA PHE A 43 -3.65 -1.51 -14.14
C PHE A 43 -2.60 -0.96 -13.18
N GLY A 44 -1.91 0.09 -13.62
CA GLY A 44 -0.92 0.78 -12.80
C GLY A 44 0.47 0.16 -12.89
N ASN A 45 1.48 0.99 -12.79
CA ASN A 45 2.90 0.61 -12.79
C ASN A 45 3.46 0.60 -11.38
N TYR A 46 3.07 1.58 -10.56
CA TYR A 46 3.57 1.79 -9.21
C TYR A 46 2.43 2.10 -8.26
N ILE A 47 2.66 1.82 -6.99
CA ILE A 47 1.79 2.27 -5.90
C ILE A 47 2.60 3.18 -4.97
N PHE A 48 2.04 4.36 -4.70
CA PHE A 48 2.57 5.28 -3.70
C PHE A 48 1.60 5.32 -2.53
N TYR A 49 2.11 5.04 -1.33
CA TYR A 49 1.30 5.00 -0.12
C TYR A 49 2.03 5.75 0.98
N GLY A 50 1.37 6.75 1.55
CA GLY A 50 1.98 7.59 2.57
C GLY A 50 1.02 7.92 3.71
N ILE A 51 1.59 8.40 4.81
CA ILE A 51 0.83 8.84 5.97
C ILE A 51 1.34 10.24 6.33
N CYS A 52 0.41 11.22 6.39
CA CYS A 52 0.77 12.59 6.67
C CYS A 52 0.80 12.88 8.18
N ASP A 53 1.36 14.03 8.53
CA ASP A 53 1.34 14.55 9.89
C ASP A 53 -0.06 15.08 10.29
N TYR A 54 -0.20 15.54 11.52
CA TYR A 54 -1.47 16.07 12.03
C TYR A 54 -1.98 17.26 11.23
N ASP A 55 -1.09 18.11 10.77
CA ASP A 55 -1.43 19.34 10.04
C ASP A 55 -1.65 19.10 8.55
N GLU A 56 -1.46 17.86 8.09
CA GLU A 56 -1.60 17.45 6.68
C GLU A 56 -0.69 18.26 5.73
N GLN A 57 0.51 18.64 6.22
CA GLN A 57 1.47 19.45 5.47
C GLN A 57 2.65 18.64 4.92
N ILE A 58 3.06 17.57 5.62
CA ILE A 58 4.18 16.74 5.21
C ILE A 58 3.84 15.26 5.35
N LEU A 59 4.58 14.41 4.64
CA LEU A 59 4.51 12.96 4.80
C LEU A 59 5.51 12.51 5.85
N GLU A 60 5.02 11.92 6.94
CA GLU A 60 5.88 11.37 7.99
C GLU A 60 6.56 10.07 7.55
N CYS A 61 5.86 9.28 6.75
CA CYS A 61 6.40 8.08 6.12
C CYS A 61 5.71 7.83 4.78
N TRP A 62 6.39 7.13 3.88
CA TRP A 62 5.82 6.76 2.59
C TRP A 62 6.58 5.58 1.98
N MET A 63 5.93 4.94 1.02
CA MET A 63 6.47 3.81 0.28
C MET A 63 6.09 3.95 -1.20
N LEU A 64 7.05 3.65 -2.09
CA LEU A 64 6.80 3.48 -3.52
C LEU A 64 7.08 2.03 -3.88
N GLY A 65 6.06 1.33 -4.36
CA GLY A 65 6.13 -0.08 -4.70
C GLY A 65 5.93 -0.36 -6.18
N ASP A 66 6.57 -1.42 -6.66
CA ASP A 66 6.45 -1.91 -8.03
C ASP A 66 5.25 -2.84 -8.15
N LEU A 67 4.21 -2.44 -8.89
CA LEU A 67 2.99 -3.23 -9.04
C LEU A 67 3.20 -4.48 -9.91
N ASN A 68 4.22 -4.53 -10.78
CA ASN A 68 4.54 -5.76 -11.50
C ASN A 68 5.04 -6.83 -10.53
N VAL A 69 5.90 -6.46 -9.58
CA VAL A 69 6.37 -7.37 -8.52
C VAL A 69 5.21 -7.80 -7.63
N PHE A 70 4.35 -6.85 -7.25
CA PHE A 70 3.16 -7.15 -6.43
C PHE A 70 2.25 -8.17 -7.12
N ARG A 71 1.95 -8.00 -8.41
CA ARG A 71 1.08 -8.92 -9.16
C ARG A 71 1.66 -10.34 -9.22
N LEU A 72 2.97 -10.47 -9.48
CA LEU A 72 3.64 -11.76 -9.50
C LEU A 72 3.57 -12.44 -8.14
N TRP A 73 3.86 -11.70 -7.08
CA TRP A 73 3.76 -12.20 -5.71
C TRP A 73 2.33 -12.62 -5.37
N PHE A 74 1.34 -11.79 -5.68
CA PHE A 74 -0.07 -12.04 -5.38
C PHE A 74 -0.53 -13.35 -6.06
N ASN A 75 -0.25 -13.50 -7.34
CA ASN A 75 -0.62 -14.68 -8.10
C ASN A 75 0.07 -15.94 -7.59
N ARG A 76 1.32 -15.83 -7.19
CA ARG A 76 2.07 -16.94 -6.58
C ARG A 76 1.45 -17.35 -5.25
N GLN A 77 1.04 -16.38 -4.43
CA GLN A 77 0.37 -16.67 -3.16
C GLN A 77 -0.99 -17.35 -3.38
N LEU A 78 -1.74 -16.97 -4.41
CA LEU A 78 -2.99 -17.65 -4.75
C LEU A 78 -2.76 -19.14 -5.05
N VAL A 79 -1.71 -19.48 -5.78
CA VAL A 79 -1.35 -20.87 -6.08
C VAL A 79 -0.95 -21.63 -4.81
N ILE A 80 -0.07 -21.05 -4.01
CA ILE A 80 0.42 -21.66 -2.76
C ILE A 80 -0.73 -21.89 -1.78
N ASN A 81 -1.65 -20.95 -1.67
CA ASN A 81 -2.76 -20.97 -0.71
C ASN A 81 -4.06 -21.54 -1.29
N LYS A 82 -3.97 -22.30 -2.39
CA LYS A 82 -5.11 -23.00 -3.01
C LYS A 82 -6.28 -22.07 -3.35
N GLY A 83 -5.97 -20.90 -3.93
CA GLY A 83 -6.96 -19.92 -4.35
C GLY A 83 -7.34 -18.88 -3.31
N LYS A 84 -6.76 -18.93 -2.10
CA LYS A 84 -6.98 -17.90 -1.09
C LYS A 84 -6.05 -16.72 -1.31
N ALA A 85 -6.63 -15.52 -1.41
CA ALA A 85 -5.87 -14.29 -1.59
C ALA A 85 -5.01 -13.98 -0.34
N PRO A 86 -3.79 -13.46 -0.55
CA PRO A 86 -2.96 -13.00 0.56
C PRO A 86 -3.51 -11.72 1.19
N GLY A 87 -3.01 -11.37 2.35
CA GLY A 87 -3.46 -10.19 3.10
C GLY A 87 -4.68 -10.49 3.97
N ILE A 88 -5.17 -9.45 4.63
CA ILE A 88 -6.30 -9.55 5.57
C ILE A 88 -7.44 -8.68 5.07
N SER A 89 -8.62 -9.28 4.90
CA SER A 89 -9.83 -8.55 4.49
C SER A 89 -10.45 -7.83 5.70
N ILE A 90 -10.78 -6.56 5.50
CA ILE A 90 -11.45 -5.72 6.50
C ILE A 90 -12.64 -5.04 5.83
N ASP A 91 -13.81 -5.14 6.45
CA ASP A 91 -15.02 -4.46 6.01
C ASP A 91 -15.17 -3.14 6.75
N ASN A 92 -15.63 -2.10 6.06
CA ASN A 92 -16.04 -0.87 6.72
C ASN A 92 -17.29 -1.11 7.57
N LYS A 93 -17.38 -0.42 8.70
CA LYS A 93 -18.48 -0.58 9.67
C LYS A 93 -19.83 -0.25 9.05
N ASP A 94 -19.88 0.63 8.06
CA ASP A 94 -21.11 1.04 7.38
C ASP A 94 -21.49 0.11 6.20
N GLY A 95 -20.67 -0.90 5.91
CA GLY A 95 -20.88 -1.82 4.79
C GLY A 95 -20.68 -1.23 3.41
N SER A 96 -20.14 -0.01 3.29
CA SER A 96 -19.98 0.70 2.01
C SER A 96 -18.88 0.12 1.15
N SER A 97 -17.85 -0.47 1.75
CA SER A 97 -16.71 -1.03 1.03
C SER A 97 -15.91 -1.96 1.92
N SER A 98 -15.06 -2.75 1.31
CA SER A 98 -14.06 -3.56 2.02
C SER A 98 -12.67 -3.26 1.49
N PHE A 99 -11.68 -3.57 2.31
CA PHE A 99 -10.27 -3.37 2.02
C PHE A 99 -9.51 -4.66 2.27
N ARG A 100 -8.38 -4.79 1.59
CA ARG A 100 -7.40 -5.82 1.92
C ARG A 100 -6.13 -5.16 2.39
N VAL A 101 -5.65 -5.59 3.54
CA VAL A 101 -4.42 -5.08 4.17
C VAL A 101 -3.27 -5.99 3.80
N PHE A 102 -2.18 -5.39 3.34
CA PHE A 102 -0.94 -6.10 3.03
C PHE A 102 0.20 -5.55 3.88
N LYS A 103 0.99 -6.44 4.47
CA LYS A 103 2.23 -6.04 5.13
C LYS A 103 3.34 -5.89 4.10
N ILE A 104 3.99 -4.74 4.09
CA ILE A 104 5.00 -4.40 3.09
C ILE A 104 6.13 -5.44 3.10
N ASP A 105 6.58 -5.85 4.29
CA ASP A 105 7.71 -6.77 4.45
C ASP A 105 7.39 -8.22 4.09
N GLU A 106 6.12 -8.57 3.93
CA GLU A 106 5.70 -9.91 3.52
C GLU A 106 5.69 -10.10 2.00
N ILE A 107 5.77 -9.00 1.24
CA ILE A 107 5.83 -9.03 -0.22
C ILE A 107 7.31 -9.29 -0.62
N ALA A 108 7.54 -9.59 -1.88
CA ALA A 108 8.90 -9.88 -2.37
C ALA A 108 9.87 -8.72 -2.11
N ASP A 109 11.15 -9.04 -1.90
CA ASP A 109 12.19 -8.07 -1.52
C ASP A 109 12.35 -6.91 -2.51
N ASP A 110 12.07 -7.15 -3.79
CA ASP A 110 12.17 -6.16 -4.86
C ASP A 110 10.88 -5.36 -5.08
N PHE A 111 9.87 -5.53 -4.22
CA PHE A 111 8.63 -4.75 -4.31
C PHE A 111 8.86 -3.27 -4.01
N VAL A 112 9.56 -2.95 -2.93
CA VAL A 112 9.79 -1.55 -2.50
C VAL A 112 10.92 -0.95 -3.32
N ILE A 113 10.62 0.09 -4.10
CA ILE A 113 11.61 0.82 -4.90
C ILE A 113 12.26 1.90 -4.06
N ALA A 114 11.45 2.61 -3.26
CA ALA A 114 11.93 3.68 -2.38
C ALA A 114 10.99 3.79 -1.19
N ARG A 115 11.52 4.20 -0.05
CA ARG A 115 10.74 4.31 1.18
C ARG A 115 11.35 5.34 2.12
N LYS A 116 10.48 6.14 2.75
CA LYS A 116 10.84 6.94 3.92
C LYS A 116 10.25 6.27 5.15
N HIS A 117 11.10 5.79 6.05
CA HIS A 117 10.66 5.20 7.30
C HIS A 117 10.23 6.26 8.31
N LEU A 118 9.36 5.87 9.24
CA LEU A 118 8.82 6.77 10.25
C LEU A 118 9.91 7.48 11.06
N ASN A 119 11.03 6.81 11.34
CA ASN A 119 12.09 7.32 12.20
C ASN A 119 13.24 8.02 11.46
N ASP A 120 13.20 8.13 10.15
CA ASP A 120 14.30 8.72 9.35
C ASP A 120 14.52 10.19 9.72
N PHE A 121 13.45 10.94 9.95
CA PHE A 121 13.52 12.34 10.36
C PHE A 121 14.24 12.51 11.71
N TYR A 122 13.95 11.66 12.69
CA TYR A 122 14.58 11.71 14.00
C TYR A 122 16.07 11.36 13.95
N GLN A 123 16.45 10.45 13.07
CA GLN A 123 17.86 10.10 12.87
C GLN A 123 18.64 11.28 12.29
N GLU A 124 18.10 11.99 11.32
CA GLU A 124 18.73 13.18 10.74
C GLU A 124 18.90 14.28 11.77
N GLU A 125 17.89 14.54 12.62
CA GLU A 125 18.01 15.52 13.72
C GLU A 125 19.11 15.15 14.70
N LEU A 126 19.22 13.87 15.08
CA LEU A 126 20.26 13.41 15.99
C LEU A 126 21.66 13.63 15.42
N PHE A 127 21.86 13.41 14.13
CA PHE A 127 23.13 13.65 13.48
C PHE A 127 23.54 15.12 13.46
N GLN A 128 22.61 16.05 13.47
CA GLN A 128 22.90 17.48 13.52
C GLN A 128 23.50 17.92 14.87
N TYR A 129 23.30 17.16 15.95
CA TYR A 129 23.81 17.46 17.29
C TYR A 129 25.13 16.74 17.61
N ILE A 130 25.61 15.90 16.71
CA ILE A 130 26.87 15.20 16.86
C ILE A 130 27.96 15.91 16.07
#